data_80b62f1d084b4f189d0f64ba44a45d93
#
_entry.id   80b62f1d084b4f189d0f64ba44a45d93
#
_cell.length_a   1.000
_cell.length_b   1.000
_cell.length_c   1.000
_cell.angle_alpha   90.00
_cell.angle_beta   90.00
_cell.angle_gamma   90.00
#
_symmetry.space_group_name_H-M   'P 1'
#
loop_
_entity.id
_entity.type
_entity.pdbx_description
1 polymer ?
#
loop_
_entity_poly.entity_id
_entity_poly.type
_entity_poly.pdbx_seq_one_letter_code
_entity_poly.pdbx_strand_id
1 'polypeptide(L)'
;DYFFGALGANDGGKVKFHENNNEVGDCYEMGGLTTLYTNKAIDFLKNKREPHKPIVLYLAHTMMHTIIDASDRFRGKSKGGLYGDVVEEFDYETGRLLDILDELKLSENTLVIYTADNGPWNQQKYTRKKKGHPEGSVFWGDAGPLRNGKGSPYEGGYRLPCIVRWPGKVPAGR
;
A
#
# COMPACT_ATOMS: atom_id res chain seq x y z
N ASP A 1 -5.04 20.77 -7.57
CA ASP A 1 -5.05 19.37 -7.14
C ASP A 1 -4.33 18.50 -8.16
N TYR A 2 -3.77 17.36 -7.72
CA TYR A 2 -3.09 16.40 -8.57
C TYR A 2 -3.58 14.98 -8.25
N PHE A 3 -3.85 14.21 -9.27
CA PHE A 3 -4.23 12.80 -9.16
C PHE A 3 -3.34 11.94 -10.07
N PHE A 4 -2.84 10.84 -9.54
CA PHE A 4 -2.29 9.73 -10.32
C PHE A 4 -2.75 8.42 -9.69
N GLY A 5 -3.36 7.55 -10.48
CA GLY A 5 -3.82 6.26 -9.96
C GLY A 5 -4.78 5.54 -10.89
N ALA A 6 -5.36 4.47 -10.37
CA ALA A 6 -6.41 3.71 -11.03
C ALA A 6 -7.79 4.06 -10.45
N LEU A 7 -8.81 4.00 -11.28
CA LEU A 7 -10.21 4.16 -10.86
C LEU A 7 -10.86 2.82 -10.47
N GLY A 8 -10.11 1.74 -10.51
CA GLY A 8 -10.57 0.39 -10.18
C GLY A 8 -9.47 -0.42 -9.50
N ALA A 9 -9.85 -1.59 -9.00
CA ALA A 9 -8.93 -2.52 -8.36
C ALA A 9 -8.11 -3.33 -9.39
N ASN A 10 -7.10 -4.02 -8.89
CA ASN A 10 -6.18 -4.84 -9.71
C ASN A 10 -6.62 -6.31 -9.89
N ASP A 11 -7.83 -6.66 -9.47
CA ASP A 11 -8.37 -8.04 -9.51
C ASP A 11 -8.30 -8.74 -10.88
N GLY A 12 -8.41 -7.95 -11.93
CA GLY A 12 -8.33 -8.44 -13.30
C GLY A 12 -6.92 -8.71 -13.82
N GLY A 13 -5.87 -8.44 -13.02
CA GLY A 13 -4.47 -8.52 -13.46
C GLY A 13 -4.09 -7.40 -14.42
N LYS A 14 -4.83 -6.31 -14.41
CA LYS A 14 -4.59 -5.11 -15.20
C LYS A 14 -4.99 -3.88 -14.39
N VAL A 15 -4.16 -2.85 -14.43
CA VAL A 15 -4.44 -1.54 -13.85
C VAL A 15 -4.37 -0.50 -14.96
N LYS A 16 -5.45 0.25 -15.12
CA LYS A 16 -5.52 1.37 -16.05
C LYS A 16 -5.24 2.66 -15.30
N PHE A 17 -4.16 3.35 -15.65
CA PHE A 17 -3.75 4.58 -14.99
C PHE A 17 -4.36 5.82 -15.60
N HIS A 18 -4.66 6.75 -14.71
CA HIS A 18 -5.05 8.11 -15.05
C HIS A 18 -4.10 9.09 -14.36
N GLU A 19 -3.75 10.15 -15.04
CA GLU A 19 -3.11 11.32 -14.46
C GLU A 19 -4.04 12.51 -14.65
N ASN A 20 -4.57 13.01 -13.55
CA ASN A 20 -5.71 13.94 -13.53
C ASN A 20 -6.91 13.33 -14.29
N ASN A 21 -7.37 13.99 -15.35
CA ASN A 21 -8.51 13.53 -16.16
C ASN A 21 -8.10 12.70 -17.40
N ASN A 22 -6.81 12.43 -17.57
CA ASN A 22 -6.31 11.77 -18.76
C ASN A 22 -5.93 10.32 -18.47
N GLU A 23 -6.33 9.40 -19.33
CA GLU A 23 -5.81 8.04 -19.35
C GLU A 23 -4.36 8.07 -19.84
N VAL A 24 -3.43 7.48 -19.07
CA VAL A 24 -1.98 7.55 -19.34
C VAL A 24 -1.34 6.18 -19.58
N GLY A 25 -2.12 5.12 -19.58
CA GLY A 25 -1.69 3.78 -19.95
C GLY A 25 -2.18 2.68 -19.04
N ASP A 26 -1.77 1.48 -19.37
CA ASP A 26 -2.12 0.23 -18.69
C ASP A 26 -0.87 -0.42 -18.06
N CYS A 27 -1.06 -1.06 -16.91
CA CYS A 27 -0.05 -1.90 -16.28
C CYS A 27 -0.60 -3.32 -16.09
N TYR A 28 0.19 -4.29 -16.49
CA TYR A 28 -0.11 -5.73 -16.34
C TYR A 28 0.82 -6.41 -15.34
N GLU A 29 1.87 -5.72 -14.91
CA GLU A 29 2.84 -6.21 -13.94
C GLU A 29 2.54 -5.66 -12.54
N MET A 30 1.90 -6.48 -11.74
CA MET A 30 1.46 -6.06 -10.40
C MET A 30 2.61 -5.80 -9.44
N GLY A 31 3.74 -6.48 -9.61
CA GLY A 31 4.91 -6.34 -8.72
C GLY A 31 5.57 -4.96 -8.70
N GLY A 32 5.31 -4.11 -9.71
CA GLY A 32 5.86 -2.75 -9.77
C GLY A 32 4.97 -1.67 -9.13
N LEU A 33 3.74 -2.01 -8.74
CA LEU A 33 2.72 -1.01 -8.36
C LEU A 33 3.09 -0.24 -7.08
N THR A 34 3.57 -0.92 -6.05
CA THR A 34 3.92 -0.29 -4.77
C THR A 34 5.01 0.76 -4.97
N THR A 35 6.08 0.39 -5.63
CA THR A 35 7.18 1.31 -5.98
C THR A 35 6.71 2.46 -6.89
N LEU A 36 5.86 2.17 -7.88
CA LEU A 36 5.34 3.19 -8.79
C LEU A 36 4.54 4.28 -8.05
N TYR A 37 3.60 3.88 -7.20
CA TYR A 37 2.79 4.84 -6.43
C TYR A 37 3.65 5.65 -5.45
N THR A 38 4.61 5.01 -4.78
CA THR A 38 5.55 5.71 -3.91
C THR A 38 6.40 6.72 -4.70
N ASN A 39 6.91 6.34 -5.88
CA ASN A 39 7.67 7.27 -6.72
C ASN A 39 6.83 8.46 -7.18
N LYS A 40 5.56 8.28 -7.50
CA LYS A 40 4.64 9.37 -7.84
C LYS A 40 4.36 10.29 -6.65
N ALA A 41 4.22 9.74 -5.45
CA ALA A 41 4.08 10.51 -4.23
C ALA A 41 5.35 11.34 -3.92
N ILE A 42 6.53 10.74 -4.07
CA ILE A 42 7.82 11.42 -3.92
C ILE A 42 7.99 12.54 -4.95
N ASP A 43 7.66 12.27 -6.22
CA ASP A 43 7.72 13.28 -7.28
C ASP A 43 6.78 14.46 -6.98
N PHE A 44 5.57 14.17 -6.49
CA PHE A 44 4.66 15.22 -6.05
C PHE A 44 5.26 16.08 -4.94
N LEU A 45 5.82 15.46 -3.91
CA LEU A 45 6.41 16.18 -2.77
C LEU A 45 7.64 17.02 -3.17
N LYS A 46 8.48 16.51 -4.08
CA LYS A 46 9.70 17.19 -4.50
C LYS A 46 9.46 18.26 -5.56
N ASN A 47 8.59 18.00 -6.53
CA ASN A 47 8.57 18.74 -7.78
C ASN A 47 7.24 19.42 -8.11
N LYS A 48 6.11 18.96 -7.54
CA LYS A 48 4.78 19.41 -7.97
C LYS A 48 4.03 20.22 -6.90
N ARG A 49 4.30 20.00 -5.61
CA ARG A 49 3.65 20.75 -4.54
C ARG A 49 4.07 22.22 -4.58
N GLU A 50 3.18 23.11 -4.15
CA GLU A 50 3.50 24.50 -3.91
C GLU A 50 4.15 24.64 -2.53
N PRO A 51 5.42 25.15 -2.42
CA PRO A 51 6.19 25.10 -1.17
C PRO A 51 5.52 25.81 0.04
N HIS A 52 4.69 26.80 -0.21
CA HIS A 52 4.08 27.64 0.84
C HIS A 52 2.61 27.27 1.12
N LYS A 53 2.07 26.25 0.45
CA LYS A 53 0.72 25.79 0.72
C LYS A 53 0.70 24.50 1.55
N PRO A 54 -0.29 24.35 2.46
CA PRO A 54 -0.51 23.07 3.11
C PRO A 54 -0.85 21.99 2.07
N ILE A 55 -0.46 20.77 2.36
CA ILE A 55 -0.71 19.62 1.50
C ILE A 55 -1.56 18.58 2.22
N VAL A 56 -2.38 17.87 1.46
CA VAL A 56 -2.98 16.60 1.83
C VAL A 56 -2.54 15.57 0.79
N LEU A 57 -1.85 14.54 1.21
CA LEU A 57 -1.45 13.42 0.37
C LEU A 57 -2.24 12.19 0.80
N TYR A 58 -3.13 11.69 -0.06
CA TYR A 58 -3.81 10.43 0.12
C TYR A 58 -3.17 9.37 -0.79
N LEU A 59 -2.38 8.47 -0.18
CA LEU A 59 -1.65 7.43 -0.88
C LEU A 59 -2.33 6.07 -0.63
N ALA A 60 -3.27 5.73 -1.52
CA ALA A 60 -3.99 4.47 -1.48
C ALA A 60 -3.29 3.43 -2.37
N HIS A 61 -2.40 2.64 -1.76
CA HIS A 61 -1.74 1.54 -2.46
C HIS A 61 -2.71 0.43 -2.86
N THR A 62 -2.48 -0.19 -4.00
CA THR A 62 -3.25 -1.34 -4.48
C THR A 62 -2.87 -2.63 -3.75
N MET A 63 -1.59 -2.77 -3.38
CA MET A 63 -1.13 -3.89 -2.56
C MET A 63 -1.54 -3.62 -1.10
N MET A 64 -2.02 -4.59 -0.40
CA MET A 64 -1.95 -6.06 -0.61
C MET A 64 -3.29 -6.64 -1.12
N HIS A 65 -4.01 -5.94 -1.96
CA HIS A 65 -5.19 -6.51 -2.61
C HIS A 65 -4.81 -7.54 -3.68
N THR A 66 -5.62 -8.57 -3.87
CA THR A 66 -5.40 -9.54 -4.96
C THR A 66 -5.58 -8.87 -6.33
N ILE A 67 -4.75 -9.12 -7.31
CA ILE A 67 -3.65 -10.08 -7.38
C ILE A 67 -2.43 -9.46 -6.70
N ILE A 68 -1.87 -10.12 -5.69
CA ILE A 68 -0.65 -9.66 -5.04
C ILE A 68 0.57 -10.05 -5.87
N ASP A 69 1.54 -9.17 -5.91
CA ASP A 69 2.88 -9.44 -6.42
C ASP A 69 3.86 -8.42 -5.83
N ALA A 70 5.12 -8.79 -5.77
CA ALA A 70 6.22 -7.95 -5.33
C ALA A 70 7.20 -7.70 -6.47
N SER A 71 7.93 -6.60 -6.40
CA SER A 71 9.01 -6.32 -7.35
C SER A 71 10.13 -7.38 -7.24
N ASP A 72 10.96 -7.49 -8.28
CA ASP A 72 12.09 -8.43 -8.32
C ASP A 72 13.08 -8.22 -7.15
N ARG A 73 13.11 -7.01 -6.61
CA ARG A 73 13.90 -6.70 -5.42
C ARG A 73 13.44 -7.49 -4.19
N PHE A 74 12.17 -7.78 -4.04
CA PHE A 74 11.57 -8.42 -2.86
C PHE A 74 11.09 -9.84 -3.11
N ARG A 75 10.71 -10.17 -4.35
CA ARG A 75 10.14 -11.47 -4.71
C ARG A 75 11.04 -12.64 -4.30
N GLY A 76 10.47 -13.58 -3.56
CA GLY A 76 11.12 -14.81 -3.11
C GLY A 76 12.13 -14.62 -1.98
N LYS A 77 12.10 -13.50 -1.25
CA LYS A 77 13.08 -13.22 -0.18
C LYS A 77 12.52 -13.36 1.22
N SER A 78 11.23 -13.09 1.41
CA SER A 78 10.60 -13.19 2.71
C SER A 78 10.35 -14.64 3.13
N LYS A 79 10.52 -14.92 4.42
CA LYS A 79 10.09 -16.20 5.01
C LYS A 79 8.57 -16.39 5.02
N GLY A 80 7.81 -15.30 4.88
CA GLY A 80 6.35 -15.29 4.77
C GLY A 80 5.82 -15.57 3.34
N GLY A 81 6.70 -16.01 2.43
CA GLY A 81 6.34 -16.23 1.02
C GLY A 81 5.94 -14.94 0.31
N LEU A 82 5.18 -15.05 -0.78
CA LEU A 82 4.83 -13.89 -1.60
C LEU A 82 4.06 -12.80 -0.82
N TYR A 83 3.21 -13.17 0.12
CA TYR A 83 2.54 -12.17 0.96
C TYR A 83 3.56 -11.41 1.83
N GLY A 84 4.53 -12.13 2.40
CA GLY A 84 5.62 -11.52 3.13
C GLY A 84 6.49 -10.61 2.26
N ASP A 85 6.81 -11.01 1.03
CA ASP A 85 7.55 -10.18 0.07
C ASP A 85 6.84 -8.84 -0.17
N VAL A 86 5.51 -8.88 -0.37
CA VAL A 86 4.69 -7.68 -0.59
C VAL A 86 4.66 -6.79 0.65
N VAL A 87 4.54 -7.37 1.85
CA VAL A 87 4.57 -6.60 3.11
C VAL A 87 5.91 -5.93 3.33
N GLU A 88 7.02 -6.66 3.10
CA GLU A 88 8.37 -6.11 3.24
C GLU A 88 8.65 -5.00 2.21
N GLU A 89 8.16 -5.13 0.97
CA GLU A 89 8.23 -4.07 -0.02
C GLU A 89 7.43 -2.84 0.40
N PHE A 90 6.21 -3.06 0.90
CA PHE A 90 5.34 -1.97 1.34
C PHE A 90 5.95 -1.19 2.52
N ASP A 91 6.53 -1.90 3.48
CA ASP A 91 7.25 -1.29 4.62
C ASP A 91 8.45 -0.48 4.13
N TYR A 92 9.27 -1.04 3.25
CA TYR A 92 10.41 -0.35 2.65
C TYR A 92 10.01 0.93 1.89
N GLU A 93 8.96 0.85 1.06
CA GLU A 93 8.48 1.99 0.28
C GLU A 93 7.87 3.07 1.19
N THR A 94 7.23 2.67 2.29
CA THR A 94 6.77 3.60 3.33
C THR A 94 7.96 4.32 3.97
N GLY A 95 9.03 3.59 4.30
CA GLY A 95 10.28 4.15 4.81
C GLY A 95 10.86 5.21 3.88
N ARG A 96 10.95 4.92 2.56
CA ARG A 96 11.40 5.88 1.55
C ARG A 96 10.59 7.18 1.56
N LEU A 97 9.27 7.09 1.71
CA LEU A 97 8.41 8.28 1.77
C LEU A 97 8.67 9.10 3.04
N LEU A 98 8.88 8.45 4.17
CA LEU A 98 9.22 9.12 5.43
C LEU A 98 10.60 9.81 5.35
N ASP A 99 11.60 9.15 4.73
CA ASP A 99 12.92 9.74 4.49
C ASP A 99 12.83 11.02 3.65
N ILE A 100 11.94 11.04 2.64
CA ILE A 100 11.70 12.25 1.84
C ILE A 100 11.05 13.38 2.65
N LEU A 101 10.14 13.06 3.58
CA LEU A 101 9.60 14.09 4.48
C LEU A 101 10.70 14.70 5.37
N ASP A 102 11.65 13.88 5.81
CA ASP A 102 12.79 14.35 6.60
C ASP A 102 13.77 15.18 5.74
N GLU A 103 14.13 14.71 4.54
CA GLU A 103 14.97 15.42 3.57
C GLU A 103 14.42 16.82 3.24
N LEU A 104 13.10 16.89 3.03
CA LEU A 104 12.40 18.14 2.72
C LEU A 104 12.09 19.01 3.94
N LYS A 105 12.46 18.57 5.16
CA LYS A 105 12.17 19.23 6.44
C LYS A 105 10.66 19.44 6.68
N LEU A 106 9.86 18.49 6.26
CA LEU A 106 8.40 18.50 6.40
C LEU A 106 7.92 17.72 7.62
N SER A 107 8.71 16.81 8.15
CA SER A 107 8.30 15.82 9.17
C SER A 107 7.69 16.44 10.42
N GLU A 108 8.29 17.51 10.96
CA GLU A 108 7.81 18.16 12.18
C GLU A 108 6.45 18.85 12.01
N ASN A 109 6.08 19.17 10.77
CA ASN A 109 4.81 19.82 10.41
C ASN A 109 3.90 18.93 9.57
N THR A 110 4.08 17.63 9.63
CA THR A 110 3.27 16.65 8.89
C THR A 110 2.72 15.59 9.83
N LEU A 111 1.40 15.47 9.87
CA LEU A 111 0.72 14.33 10.47
C LEU A 111 0.69 13.21 9.43
N VAL A 112 1.31 12.08 9.75
CA VAL A 112 1.25 10.85 8.95
C VAL A 112 0.33 9.86 9.66
N ILE A 113 -0.66 9.35 8.93
CA ILE A 113 -1.55 8.28 9.39
C ILE A 113 -1.36 7.09 8.44
N TYR A 114 -0.95 5.96 8.97
CA TYR A 114 -0.78 4.71 8.25
C TYR A 114 -1.80 3.70 8.75
N THR A 115 -2.66 3.23 7.88
CA THR A 115 -3.74 2.28 8.22
C THR A 115 -4.16 1.48 6.99
N ALA A 116 -5.03 0.51 7.17
CA ALA A 116 -5.71 -0.19 6.08
C ALA A 116 -7.16 0.30 5.95
N ASP A 117 -7.83 -0.05 4.85
CA ASP A 117 -9.23 0.26 4.57
C ASP A 117 -10.19 -0.78 5.16
N ASN A 118 -9.75 -2.02 5.26
CA ASN A 118 -10.50 -3.15 5.83
C ASN A 118 -9.58 -4.25 6.35
N GLY A 119 -10.14 -5.18 7.11
CA GLY A 119 -9.45 -6.35 7.60
C GLY A 119 -8.97 -7.29 6.49
N PRO A 120 -8.13 -8.27 6.84
CA PRO A 120 -7.50 -9.14 5.86
C PRO A 120 -8.51 -10.02 5.15
N TRP A 121 -8.22 -10.33 3.89
CA TRP A 121 -8.91 -11.37 3.14
C TRP A 121 -8.44 -12.73 3.64
N ASN A 122 -9.31 -13.46 4.34
CA ASN A 122 -8.99 -14.75 4.97
C ASN A 122 -9.82 -15.91 4.43
N GLN A 123 -10.47 -15.76 3.27
CA GLN A 123 -11.34 -16.79 2.70
C GLN A 123 -10.57 -17.77 1.83
N GLN A 124 -9.90 -18.73 2.44
CA GLN A 124 -9.10 -19.78 1.80
C GLN A 124 -9.83 -20.51 0.65
N LYS A 125 -11.14 -20.74 0.78
CA LYS A 125 -11.94 -21.44 -0.22
C LYS A 125 -12.05 -20.72 -1.57
N TYR A 126 -11.74 -19.42 -1.63
CA TYR A 126 -11.78 -18.63 -2.86
C TYR A 126 -10.38 -18.40 -3.46
N THR A 127 -9.34 -18.86 -2.81
CA THR A 127 -8.00 -18.82 -3.38
C THR A 127 -7.88 -19.93 -4.42
N ARG A 128 -8.33 -19.66 -5.63
CA ARG A 128 -8.02 -20.52 -6.77
C ARG A 128 -6.50 -20.50 -6.95
N LYS A 129 -5.90 -21.69 -7.15
CA LYS A 129 -4.52 -21.80 -7.62
C LYS A 129 -4.39 -20.91 -8.86
N LYS A 130 -3.80 -19.72 -8.72
CA LYS A 130 -3.57 -18.85 -9.87
C LYS A 130 -2.35 -19.38 -10.60
N LYS A 131 -2.50 -19.54 -11.92
CA LYS A 131 -1.43 -19.98 -12.82
C LYS A 131 -0.20 -19.07 -12.63
N GLY A 132 0.92 -19.66 -12.31
CA GLY A 132 2.20 -18.94 -12.13
C GLY A 132 2.65 -18.69 -10.69
N HIS A 133 1.86 -19.04 -9.68
CA HIS A 133 2.29 -18.93 -8.29
C HIS A 133 2.80 -20.29 -7.75
N PRO A 134 3.87 -20.29 -6.92
CA PRO A 134 4.36 -21.50 -6.29
C PRO A 134 3.29 -22.22 -5.47
N GLU A 135 3.34 -23.55 -5.44
CA GLU A 135 2.45 -24.34 -4.59
C GLU A 135 2.71 -23.99 -3.12
N GLY A 136 1.64 -23.80 -2.34
CA GLY A 136 1.74 -23.41 -0.92
C GLY A 136 1.92 -21.90 -0.67
N SER A 137 1.93 -21.05 -1.71
CA SER A 137 2.00 -19.61 -1.51
C SER A 137 0.80 -19.09 -0.71
N VAL A 138 1.07 -18.29 0.31
CA VAL A 138 0.04 -17.58 1.08
C VAL A 138 -0.24 -16.24 0.40
N PHE A 139 -1.51 -15.99 0.11
CA PHE A 139 -1.98 -14.78 -0.60
C PHE A 139 -2.95 -13.94 0.22
N TRP A 140 -3.02 -14.19 1.50
CA TRP A 140 -3.96 -13.52 2.41
C TRP A 140 -3.33 -13.24 3.76
N GLY A 141 -3.84 -12.19 4.40
CA GLY A 141 -3.49 -11.86 5.77
C GLY A 141 -4.29 -12.67 6.79
N ASP A 142 -3.96 -12.45 8.05
CA ASP A 142 -4.63 -13.03 9.21
C ASP A 142 -5.04 -11.90 10.18
N ALA A 143 -6.28 -11.97 10.68
CA ALA A 143 -6.77 -11.03 11.68
C ALA A 143 -6.34 -11.40 13.12
N GLY A 144 -5.51 -12.42 13.28
CA GLY A 144 -5.08 -12.93 14.59
C GLY A 144 -6.26 -13.42 15.42
N PRO A 145 -6.42 -12.94 16.67
CA PRO A 145 -7.50 -13.39 17.56
C PRO A 145 -8.87 -12.81 17.19
N LEU A 146 -8.95 -11.90 16.23
CA LEU A 146 -10.20 -11.25 15.85
C LEU A 146 -11.05 -12.15 14.95
N ARG A 147 -12.36 -12.13 15.18
CA ARG A 147 -13.29 -12.96 14.41
C ARG A 147 -13.40 -12.50 12.97
N ASN A 148 -13.26 -13.43 12.02
CA ASN A 148 -13.40 -13.21 10.58
C ASN A 148 -12.39 -12.19 10.00
N GLY A 149 -12.72 -11.59 8.86
CA GLY A 149 -11.90 -10.65 8.11
C GLY A 149 -12.75 -9.83 7.14
N LYS A 150 -12.15 -9.39 6.04
CA LYS A 150 -12.78 -8.56 5.00
C LYS A 150 -14.16 -9.07 4.60
N GLY A 151 -15.12 -8.15 4.52
CA GLY A 151 -16.50 -8.43 4.13
C GLY A 151 -17.39 -9.01 5.23
N SER A 152 -16.91 -9.03 6.49
CA SER A 152 -17.71 -9.44 7.64
C SER A 152 -17.99 -8.27 8.59
N PRO A 153 -19.11 -8.31 9.34
CA PRO A 153 -19.45 -7.30 10.35
C PRO A 153 -18.75 -7.54 11.70
N TYR A 154 -17.73 -8.40 11.75
CA TYR A 154 -17.00 -8.72 12.98
C TYR A 154 -15.68 -7.96 13.07
N GLU A 155 -15.08 -7.93 14.26
CA GLU A 155 -13.86 -7.19 14.57
C GLU A 155 -12.72 -7.43 13.55
N GLY A 156 -12.55 -8.66 13.06
CA GLY A 156 -11.53 -8.95 12.04
C GLY A 156 -11.76 -8.24 10.70
N GLY A 157 -12.97 -7.72 10.45
CA GLY A 157 -13.29 -6.93 9.26
C GLY A 157 -13.01 -5.44 9.41
N TYR A 158 -13.03 -4.89 10.63
CA TYR A 158 -12.99 -3.45 10.90
C TYR A 158 -11.86 -2.99 11.81
N ARG A 159 -11.41 -3.83 12.73
CA ARG A 159 -10.37 -3.46 13.68
C ARG A 159 -9.02 -3.55 13.01
N LEU A 160 -8.51 -2.41 12.61
CA LEU A 160 -7.34 -2.27 11.78
C LEU A 160 -6.14 -1.77 12.57
N PRO A 161 -4.92 -2.17 12.23
CA PRO A 161 -3.74 -1.48 12.72
C PRO A 161 -3.75 -0.02 12.22
N CYS A 162 -3.39 0.87 13.12
CA CYS A 162 -3.24 2.28 12.79
C CYS A 162 -1.98 2.83 13.48
N ILE A 163 -1.11 3.43 12.69
CA ILE A 163 0.10 4.09 13.17
C ILE A 163 -0.03 5.58 12.89
N VAL A 164 0.20 6.40 13.91
CA VAL A 164 0.18 7.86 13.79
C VAL A 164 1.58 8.37 14.10
N ARG A 165 2.17 9.12 13.17
CA ARG A 165 3.48 9.76 13.34
C ARG A 165 3.35 11.27 13.19
N TRP A 166 3.75 11.99 14.22
CA TRP A 166 3.94 13.45 14.19
C TRP A 166 5.03 13.82 15.19
N PRO A 167 6.27 13.99 14.73
CA PRO A 167 7.40 14.31 15.61
C PRO A 167 7.14 15.54 16.48
N GLY A 168 7.42 15.42 17.76
CA GLY A 168 7.20 16.49 18.73
C GLY A 168 5.76 16.76 19.13
N LYS A 169 4.75 16.07 18.56
CA LYS A 169 3.34 16.23 18.87
C LYS A 169 2.71 14.93 19.36
N VAL A 170 2.97 13.82 18.71
CA VAL A 170 2.48 12.49 19.11
C VAL A 170 3.63 11.74 19.81
N PRO A 171 3.46 11.32 21.07
CA PRO A 171 4.49 10.56 21.79
C PRO A 171 4.77 9.22 21.10
N ALA A 172 6.05 8.85 21.01
CA ALA A 172 6.45 7.57 20.48
C ALA A 172 6.08 6.41 21.43
N GLY A 173 5.77 5.24 20.86
CA GLY A 173 5.57 4.00 21.61
C GLY A 173 4.23 3.87 22.36
N ARG A 174 3.21 4.59 21.92
CA ARG A 174 1.85 4.51 22.49
C ARG A 174 0.86 3.99 21.49
#